data_e3027c09c2c3846e3239de9c5f1a3ee9
#
_entry.id   e3027c09c2c3846e3239de9c5f1a3ee9
#
_cell.length_a   1.000
_cell.length_b   1.000
_cell.length_c   1.000
_cell.angle_alpha   90.00
_cell.angle_beta   90.00
_cell.angle_gamma   90.00
#
_symmetry.space_group_name_H-M   'P 1'
#
loop_
_entity.id
_entity.type
_entity.pdbx_description
1 polymer ?
#
loop_
_entity_poly.entity_id
_entity_poly.type
_entity_poly.pdbx_seq_one_letter_code
_entity_poly.pdbx_strand_id
1 'polypeptide(L)'
;MAEFSRRDFVKGSLAAGAALSAGLGFPNVLRAQDTVKIGVLHSLSGTMAISEVSLRDVVLMAAEEINAKGGVMGKKITPVVVDPASNWDLFAEKAKQLLLQDKVAVVFGCWTSVSRKSVLPVFENNNGLLFYPVQYEGEECSKNVFYTGATPNQQLIPGAEYLMSKEGGAYKKFYLLGTDYVFPRTANKILRAFLLAKGVPADSIAEEYTPFNHQDYQTIVGKIKRFSSGGSACVLSTINGDSNVPFYKEFANQGLRSENAPIMAYSVAEDELRGMDTSALVGHLAAWNYFQSVETANNKKFVQAFKAYAKKAHLPGGDKRVTDDPMEAAYFGVYIWKQAVEKAKTFDVDPVRKAVYGQTFAAPSGTIRMHEVNHHTYRPVLIGEILKDGQFKIISRTKGLVEPEPWSKYTSPDKGCDWVKYQGTYQKKA
;
A
#
# COMPACT_ATOMS: atom_id res chain seq x y z
N MET A 1 -39.75 -24.99 66.24
CA MET A 1 -38.56 -25.13 65.39
C MET A 1 -38.32 -26.60 65.23
N ALA A 2 -38.65 -27.14 64.09
CA ALA A 2 -38.40 -28.57 63.75
C ALA A 2 -37.08 -28.74 63.02
N GLU A 3 -36.19 -29.50 63.66
CA GLU A 3 -34.88 -29.84 63.07
C GLU A 3 -35.04 -30.78 61.86
N PHE A 4 -34.60 -30.36 60.74
CA PHE A 4 -34.46 -31.21 59.50
C PHE A 4 -33.23 -32.09 59.62
N SER A 5 -33.43 -33.41 59.66
CA SER A 5 -32.41 -34.44 59.75
C SER A 5 -31.77 -34.68 58.39
N ARG A 6 -30.45 -34.90 58.38
CA ARG A 6 -29.66 -35.30 57.18
C ARG A 6 -30.19 -36.52 56.41
N ARG A 7 -31.04 -37.33 57.04
CA ARG A 7 -31.69 -38.48 56.40
C ARG A 7 -32.83 -38.13 55.45
N ASP A 8 -33.47 -36.99 55.65
CA ASP A 8 -34.58 -36.56 54.79
C ASP A 8 -34.11 -35.94 53.50
N PHE A 9 -32.87 -35.46 53.45
CA PHE A 9 -32.22 -34.93 52.23
C PHE A 9 -31.83 -36.03 51.22
N VAL A 10 -31.49 -37.26 51.70
CA VAL A 10 -31.08 -38.38 50.84
C VAL A 10 -32.27 -39.11 50.23
N LYS A 11 -33.43 -39.08 50.83
CA LYS A 11 -34.64 -39.74 50.28
C LYS A 11 -35.37 -38.91 49.24
N GLY A 12 -35.17 -37.59 49.20
CA GLY A 12 -35.72 -36.71 48.17
C GLY A 12 -34.94 -36.72 46.88
N SER A 13 -33.72 -37.19 46.87
CA SER A 13 -32.80 -37.17 45.70
C SER A 13 -32.88 -38.42 44.77
N LEU A 14 -33.62 -39.46 45.17
CA LEU A 14 -33.76 -40.69 44.40
C LEU A 14 -35.06 -40.84 43.60
N ALA A 15 -35.99 -39.90 43.74
CA ALA A 15 -37.26 -39.92 42.99
C ALA A 15 -37.30 -38.95 41.82
N ALA A 16 -36.27 -38.12 41.60
CA ALA A 16 -36.16 -37.17 40.50
C ALA A 16 -35.26 -37.67 39.32
N GLY A 17 -34.78 -38.89 39.40
CA GLY A 17 -33.79 -39.43 38.43
C GLY A 17 -34.32 -40.22 37.26
N ALA A 18 -35.64 -40.38 37.10
CA ALA A 18 -36.18 -41.33 36.08
C ALA A 18 -37.15 -40.73 35.02
N ALA A 19 -37.22 -39.40 34.87
CA ALA A 19 -38.17 -38.82 33.91
C ALA A 19 -37.59 -37.69 33.01
N LEU A 20 -36.28 -37.67 32.76
CA LEU A 20 -35.63 -36.68 31.89
C LEU A 20 -34.55 -37.29 30.97
N SER A 21 -34.90 -38.41 30.31
CA SER A 21 -34.07 -39.00 29.24
C SER A 21 -34.66 -38.79 27.84
N ALA A 22 -35.35 -37.68 27.60
CA ALA A 22 -35.79 -37.33 26.25
C ALA A 22 -35.62 -35.82 26.09
N GLY A 23 -34.48 -35.40 25.44
CA GLY A 23 -34.39 -34.04 24.94
C GLY A 23 -33.40 -33.08 25.61
N LEU A 24 -32.29 -33.58 26.17
CA LEU A 24 -31.13 -32.71 26.40
C LEU A 24 -30.23 -32.80 25.17
N GLY A 25 -30.46 -31.95 24.19
CA GLY A 25 -29.44 -31.57 23.21
C GLY A 25 -28.19 -31.22 23.99
N PHE A 26 -27.06 -31.89 23.70
CA PHE A 26 -25.76 -31.54 24.25
C PHE A 26 -25.59 -30.04 24.14
N PRO A 27 -25.18 -29.33 25.21
CA PRO A 27 -24.83 -27.94 25.03
C PRO A 27 -23.78 -27.92 23.91
N ASN A 28 -24.09 -27.19 22.84
CA ASN A 28 -23.04 -26.84 21.87
C ASN A 28 -21.93 -26.24 22.70
N VAL A 29 -20.88 -27.03 22.94
CA VAL A 29 -19.60 -26.52 23.43
C VAL A 29 -19.24 -25.51 22.38
N LEU A 30 -19.43 -24.23 22.66
CA LEU A 30 -18.89 -23.14 21.89
C LEU A 30 -17.39 -23.38 21.86
N ARG A 31 -16.93 -24.21 20.89
CA ARG A 31 -15.51 -24.31 20.59
C ARG A 31 -15.06 -22.88 20.36
N ALA A 32 -14.17 -22.40 21.22
CA ALA A 32 -13.48 -21.15 20.97
C ALA A 32 -13.04 -21.20 19.50
N GLN A 33 -13.62 -20.31 18.69
CA GLN A 33 -13.40 -20.37 17.25
C GLN A 33 -11.91 -20.17 17.03
N ASP A 34 -11.22 -21.16 16.50
CA ASP A 34 -9.80 -21.07 16.18
C ASP A 34 -9.53 -19.82 15.37
N THR A 35 -8.61 -19.00 15.80
CA THR A 35 -8.25 -17.74 15.14
C THR A 35 -6.82 -17.78 14.60
N VAL A 36 -6.56 -16.96 13.59
CA VAL A 36 -5.23 -16.65 13.10
C VAL A 36 -4.99 -15.15 13.20
N LYS A 37 -3.88 -14.75 13.83
CA LYS A 37 -3.53 -13.33 13.94
C LYS A 37 -2.80 -12.86 12.70
N ILE A 38 -3.15 -11.66 12.23
CA ILE A 38 -2.39 -10.90 11.23
C ILE A 38 -1.95 -9.58 11.85
N GLY A 39 -0.75 -9.09 11.50
CA GLY A 39 -0.27 -7.77 11.88
C GLY A 39 -0.71 -6.69 10.91
N VAL A 40 -1.08 -5.52 11.42
CA VAL A 40 -1.37 -4.31 10.65
C VAL A 40 -0.47 -3.22 11.17
N LEU A 41 0.56 -2.87 10.38
CA LEU A 41 1.67 -2.00 10.77
C LEU A 41 1.67 -0.74 9.92
N HIS A 42 0.85 0.24 10.31
CA HIS A 42 0.69 1.52 9.63
C HIS A 42 0.66 2.67 10.64
N SER A 43 1.25 3.81 10.26
CA SER A 43 1.21 5.02 11.09
C SER A 43 -0.21 5.59 11.14
N LEU A 44 -0.75 5.67 12.35
CA LEU A 44 -2.08 6.25 12.63
C LEU A 44 -1.98 7.68 13.14
N SER A 45 -0.76 8.14 13.39
CA SER A 45 -0.40 9.49 13.83
C SER A 45 0.90 9.95 13.15
N GLY A 46 1.20 11.26 13.23
CA GLY A 46 2.37 11.88 12.58
C GLY A 46 2.16 12.18 11.10
N THR A 47 3.24 12.58 10.41
CA THR A 47 3.22 13.13 9.05
C THR A 47 2.68 12.16 7.98
N MET A 48 2.78 10.83 8.22
CA MET A 48 2.31 9.82 7.27
C MET A 48 0.88 9.34 7.55
N ALA A 49 0.22 9.82 8.61
CA ALA A 49 -1.16 9.41 8.92
C ALA A 49 -2.15 9.74 7.80
N ILE A 50 -1.91 10.83 7.04
CA ILE A 50 -2.73 11.24 5.88
C ILE A 50 -2.84 10.13 4.83
N SER A 51 -1.79 9.31 4.69
CA SER A 51 -1.70 8.22 3.70
C SER A 51 -1.93 6.83 4.32
N GLU A 52 -1.53 6.61 5.59
CA GLU A 52 -1.46 5.25 6.15
C GLU A 52 -2.73 4.82 6.90
N VAL A 53 -3.56 5.75 7.38
CA VAL A 53 -4.80 5.40 8.11
C VAL A 53 -5.75 4.60 7.22
N SER A 54 -5.87 4.98 5.95
CA SER A 54 -6.74 4.28 4.99
C SER A 54 -6.27 2.86 4.67
N LEU A 55 -4.96 2.62 4.71
CA LEU A 55 -4.40 1.28 4.51
C LEU A 55 -4.77 0.34 5.67
N ARG A 56 -4.67 0.83 6.93
CA ARG A 56 -5.18 0.10 8.08
C ARG A 56 -6.64 -0.26 7.88
N ASP A 57 -7.46 0.71 7.48
CA ASP A 57 -8.91 0.55 7.34
C ASP A 57 -9.27 -0.50 6.28
N VAL A 58 -8.60 -0.49 5.13
CA VAL A 58 -8.89 -1.45 4.06
C VAL A 58 -8.42 -2.87 4.39
N VAL A 59 -7.32 -3.04 5.14
CA VAL A 59 -6.89 -4.36 5.64
C VAL A 59 -7.90 -4.91 6.63
N LEU A 60 -8.43 -4.07 7.53
CA LEU A 60 -9.48 -4.47 8.47
C LEU A 60 -10.78 -4.86 7.75
N MET A 61 -11.18 -4.11 6.72
CA MET A 61 -12.32 -4.44 5.87
C MET A 61 -12.12 -5.81 5.19
N ALA A 62 -10.96 -6.04 4.58
CA ALA A 62 -10.66 -7.33 3.93
C ALA A 62 -10.72 -8.50 4.92
N ALA A 63 -10.20 -8.31 6.13
CA ALA A 63 -10.28 -9.32 7.20
C ALA A 63 -11.74 -9.60 7.61
N GLU A 64 -12.57 -8.55 7.73
CA GLU A 64 -14.01 -8.70 8.03
C GLU A 64 -14.74 -9.46 6.91
N GLU A 65 -14.50 -9.12 5.63
CA GLU A 65 -15.08 -9.80 4.48
C GLU A 65 -14.70 -11.29 4.42
N ILE A 66 -13.44 -11.61 4.68
CA ILE A 66 -12.95 -12.99 4.73
C ILE A 66 -13.60 -13.72 5.91
N ASN A 67 -13.69 -13.09 7.06
CA ASN A 67 -14.31 -13.65 8.25
C ASN A 67 -15.80 -13.94 8.04
N ALA A 68 -16.52 -13.08 7.35
CA ALA A 68 -17.93 -13.29 7.00
C ALA A 68 -18.12 -14.54 6.12
N LYS A 69 -17.10 -14.92 5.35
CA LYS A 69 -17.09 -16.11 4.46
C LYS A 69 -16.46 -17.36 5.11
N GLY A 70 -16.26 -17.38 6.42
CA GLY A 70 -15.73 -18.54 7.15
C GLY A 70 -14.25 -18.45 7.54
N GLY A 71 -13.56 -17.35 7.22
CA GLY A 71 -12.15 -17.14 7.55
C GLY A 71 -11.18 -17.78 6.57
N VAL A 72 -10.01 -18.17 7.07
CA VAL A 72 -8.95 -18.84 6.30
C VAL A 72 -8.75 -20.25 6.87
N MET A 73 -8.96 -21.28 6.08
CA MET A 73 -8.92 -22.68 6.55
C MET A 73 -9.80 -22.93 7.80
N GLY A 74 -10.97 -22.28 7.87
CA GLY A 74 -11.89 -22.38 9.01
C GLY A 74 -11.53 -21.53 10.24
N LYS A 75 -10.38 -20.84 10.23
CA LYS A 75 -9.96 -19.91 11.29
C LYS A 75 -10.37 -18.48 10.98
N LYS A 76 -10.92 -17.78 11.98
CA LYS A 76 -11.19 -16.33 11.83
C LYS A 76 -9.89 -15.55 11.92
N ILE A 77 -9.75 -14.54 11.06
CA ILE A 77 -8.65 -13.58 11.12
C ILE A 77 -8.87 -12.63 12.31
N THR A 78 -7.86 -12.48 13.15
CA THR A 78 -7.80 -11.48 14.22
C THR A 78 -6.70 -10.48 13.92
N PRO A 79 -7.02 -9.27 13.45
CA PRO A 79 -6.03 -8.23 13.21
C PRO A 79 -5.43 -7.71 14.52
N VAL A 80 -4.10 -7.57 14.56
CA VAL A 80 -3.33 -6.88 15.59
C VAL A 80 -2.82 -5.58 14.99
N VAL A 81 -3.44 -4.47 15.36
CA VAL A 81 -3.12 -3.14 14.83
C VAL A 81 -2.11 -2.47 15.76
N VAL A 82 -1.03 -1.95 15.20
CA VAL A 82 -0.01 -1.19 15.91
C VAL A 82 0.26 0.14 15.21
N ASP A 83 0.49 1.20 16.01
CA ASP A 83 0.84 2.53 15.52
C ASP A 83 2.32 2.82 15.78
N PRO A 84 3.17 2.92 14.75
CA PRO A 84 4.54 3.38 14.87
C PRO A 84 4.69 4.91 14.79
N ALA A 85 3.59 5.68 14.74
CA ALA A 85 3.55 7.14 14.85
C ALA A 85 4.49 7.88 13.90
N SER A 86 4.67 7.41 12.66
CA SER A 86 5.62 7.94 11.66
C SER A 86 7.08 8.00 12.15
N ASN A 87 7.42 7.15 13.11
CA ASN A 87 8.77 7.02 13.67
C ASN A 87 9.41 5.71 13.20
N TRP A 88 10.52 5.80 12.49
CA TRP A 88 11.15 4.65 11.82
C TRP A 88 11.70 3.61 12.80
N ASP A 89 12.20 4.03 13.96
CA ASP A 89 12.68 3.12 15.00
C ASP A 89 11.50 2.36 15.63
N LEU A 90 10.38 3.03 15.88
CA LEU A 90 9.17 2.40 16.36
C LEU A 90 8.60 1.39 15.37
N PHE A 91 8.76 1.56 14.06
CA PHE A 91 8.40 0.53 13.08
C PHE A 91 9.12 -0.79 13.37
N ALA A 92 10.44 -0.76 13.62
CA ALA A 92 11.21 -1.96 13.93
C ALA A 92 10.79 -2.60 15.27
N GLU A 93 10.51 -1.79 16.30
CA GLU A 93 9.99 -2.28 17.59
C GLU A 93 8.61 -2.94 17.43
N LYS A 94 7.69 -2.29 16.73
CA LYS A 94 6.34 -2.83 16.47
C LYS A 94 6.39 -4.09 15.61
N ALA A 95 7.30 -4.18 14.63
CA ALA A 95 7.52 -5.40 13.87
C ALA A 95 7.98 -6.56 14.77
N LYS A 96 8.93 -6.31 15.71
CA LYS A 96 9.35 -7.30 16.71
C LYS A 96 8.19 -7.73 17.60
N GLN A 97 7.37 -6.77 18.09
CA GLN A 97 6.18 -7.08 18.88
C GLN A 97 5.25 -8.02 18.12
N LEU A 98 4.89 -7.68 16.87
CA LEU A 98 3.98 -8.47 16.05
C LEU A 98 4.50 -9.91 15.81
N LEU A 99 5.79 -10.07 15.48
CA LEU A 99 6.36 -11.37 15.15
C LEU A 99 6.63 -12.22 16.39
N LEU A 100 7.22 -11.66 17.45
CA LEU A 100 7.75 -12.42 18.58
C LEU A 100 6.78 -12.53 19.76
N GLN A 101 5.99 -11.48 20.03
CA GLN A 101 5.04 -11.45 21.14
C GLN A 101 3.64 -11.86 20.69
N ASP A 102 3.09 -11.18 19.66
CA ASP A 102 1.75 -11.44 19.16
C ASP A 102 1.69 -12.69 18.28
N LYS A 103 2.84 -13.13 17.70
CA LYS A 103 3.00 -14.31 16.85
C LYS A 103 2.03 -14.29 15.67
N VAL A 104 2.00 -13.18 14.95
CA VAL A 104 1.16 -13.03 13.75
C VAL A 104 1.71 -13.90 12.62
N ALA A 105 0.81 -14.47 11.80
CA ALA A 105 1.18 -15.31 10.66
C ALA A 105 1.74 -14.49 9.47
N VAL A 106 1.37 -13.21 9.38
CA VAL A 106 1.75 -12.28 8.31
C VAL A 106 1.56 -10.86 8.81
N VAL A 107 2.30 -9.91 8.23
CA VAL A 107 2.09 -8.47 8.45
C VAL A 107 1.74 -7.79 7.13
N PHE A 108 0.75 -6.90 7.16
CA PHE A 108 0.42 -5.95 6.11
C PHE A 108 0.82 -4.57 6.62
N GLY A 109 1.74 -3.88 5.91
CA GLY A 109 2.21 -2.66 6.51
C GLY A 109 3.34 -1.94 5.80
N CYS A 110 3.76 -0.87 6.44
CA CYS A 110 4.67 0.16 6.00
C CYS A 110 4.10 0.99 4.84
N TRP A 111 4.55 2.23 4.76
CA TRP A 111 4.37 3.10 3.60
C TRP A 111 5.72 3.53 3.04
N THR A 112 6.51 4.24 3.85
CA THR A 112 7.77 4.80 3.40
C THR A 112 8.83 3.72 3.20
N SER A 113 9.71 3.91 2.24
CA SER A 113 10.84 3.00 2.05
C SER A 113 11.77 2.97 3.26
N VAL A 114 11.86 4.07 4.02
CA VAL A 114 12.65 4.07 5.26
C VAL A 114 12.00 3.21 6.35
N SER A 115 10.66 3.23 6.50
CA SER A 115 9.97 2.34 7.44
C SER A 115 10.13 0.86 7.04
N ARG A 116 10.00 0.54 5.73
CA ARG A 116 10.26 -0.81 5.24
C ARG A 116 11.70 -1.25 5.52
N LYS A 117 12.70 -0.41 5.25
CA LYS A 117 14.11 -0.72 5.53
C LYS A 117 14.40 -0.90 7.02
N SER A 118 13.71 -0.17 7.90
CA SER A 118 13.83 -0.35 9.35
C SER A 118 13.32 -1.71 9.82
N VAL A 119 12.24 -2.21 9.23
CA VAL A 119 11.66 -3.50 9.62
C VAL A 119 12.33 -4.69 8.92
N LEU A 120 12.98 -4.48 7.78
CA LEU A 120 13.53 -5.54 6.95
C LEU A 120 14.42 -6.53 7.72
N PRO A 121 15.41 -6.09 8.53
CA PRO A 121 16.24 -7.00 9.33
C PRO A 121 15.41 -7.80 10.35
N VAL A 122 14.31 -7.22 10.87
CA VAL A 122 13.43 -7.91 11.82
C VAL A 122 12.71 -9.07 11.14
N PHE A 123 12.17 -8.85 9.94
CA PHE A 123 11.50 -9.90 9.16
C PHE A 123 12.47 -10.97 8.68
N GLU A 124 13.65 -10.60 8.21
CA GLU A 124 14.65 -11.54 7.71
C GLU A 124 15.21 -12.43 8.82
N ASN A 125 15.57 -11.85 9.97
CA ASN A 125 16.14 -12.59 11.10
C ASN A 125 15.13 -13.51 11.79
N ASN A 126 13.83 -13.22 11.71
CA ASN A 126 12.79 -14.01 12.36
C ASN A 126 11.92 -14.79 11.36
N ASN A 127 12.33 -14.86 10.09
CA ASN A 127 11.56 -15.48 9.01
C ASN A 127 10.10 -15.04 9.00
N GLY A 128 9.84 -13.74 9.24
CA GLY A 128 8.50 -13.16 9.14
C GLY A 128 8.09 -12.93 7.68
N LEU A 129 6.82 -12.65 7.44
CA LEU A 129 6.30 -12.34 6.11
C LEU A 129 5.60 -10.98 6.12
N LEU A 130 6.05 -10.07 5.25
CA LEU A 130 5.48 -8.73 5.04
C LEU A 130 4.86 -8.62 3.65
N PHE A 131 3.64 -8.11 3.57
CA PHE A 131 3.07 -7.58 2.33
C PHE A 131 3.14 -6.06 2.37
N TYR A 132 3.95 -5.49 1.48
CA TYR A 132 4.22 -4.06 1.36
C TYR A 132 3.42 -3.47 0.19
N PRO A 133 2.41 -2.59 0.45
CA PRO A 133 1.42 -2.23 -0.57
C PRO A 133 1.76 -0.99 -1.39
N VAL A 134 2.90 -0.34 -1.15
CA VAL A 134 3.18 1.00 -1.68
C VAL A 134 4.21 0.93 -2.81
N GLN A 135 4.11 1.87 -3.77
CA GLN A 135 5.17 2.09 -4.75
C GLN A 135 6.51 2.36 -4.05
N TYR A 136 7.60 2.01 -4.71
CA TYR A 136 8.92 2.23 -4.13
C TYR A 136 10.01 2.37 -5.21
N GLU A 137 11.22 2.73 -4.76
CA GLU A 137 12.37 2.98 -5.61
C GLU A 137 12.96 1.74 -6.29
N GLY A 138 12.50 0.54 -5.93
CA GLY A 138 13.20 -0.67 -6.32
C GLY A 138 14.56 -0.81 -5.63
N GLU A 139 15.52 -1.39 -6.32
CA GLU A 139 16.92 -1.63 -5.89
C GLU A 139 17.02 -2.40 -4.55
N GLU A 140 16.04 -3.26 -4.30
CA GLU A 140 15.94 -4.09 -3.10
C GLU A 140 15.27 -5.42 -3.43
N CYS A 141 15.74 -6.49 -2.79
CA CYS A 141 15.09 -7.80 -2.78
C CYS A 141 15.13 -8.38 -1.37
N SER A 142 13.99 -8.86 -0.90
CA SER A 142 13.92 -9.65 0.31
C SER A 142 12.97 -10.83 0.13
N LYS A 143 13.41 -12.02 0.54
CA LYS A 143 12.54 -13.22 0.53
C LYS A 143 11.40 -13.13 1.55
N ASN A 144 11.45 -12.15 2.45
CA ASN A 144 10.48 -11.95 3.52
C ASN A 144 9.46 -10.84 3.20
N VAL A 145 9.56 -10.21 2.01
CA VAL A 145 8.65 -9.13 1.59
C VAL A 145 8.04 -9.46 0.24
N PHE A 146 6.72 -9.38 0.15
CA PHE A 146 5.98 -9.29 -1.11
C PHE A 146 5.62 -7.82 -1.37
N TYR A 147 6.07 -7.31 -2.51
CA TYR A 147 5.89 -5.93 -2.94
C TYR A 147 4.65 -5.87 -3.85
N THR A 148 3.52 -5.43 -3.29
CA THR A 148 2.26 -5.34 -4.04
C THR A 148 2.06 -3.99 -4.71
N GLY A 149 2.85 -2.96 -4.33
CA GLY A 149 2.91 -1.67 -5.01
C GLY A 149 3.84 -1.65 -6.23
N ALA A 150 3.89 -0.50 -6.90
CA ALA A 150 4.63 -0.32 -8.15
C ALA A 150 6.15 -0.34 -7.99
N THR A 151 6.84 -0.95 -8.95
CA THR A 151 8.28 -0.75 -9.20
C THR A 151 8.50 0.49 -10.08
N PRO A 152 9.75 1.01 -10.21
CA PRO A 152 10.04 2.21 -11.00
C PRO A 152 9.57 2.15 -12.46
N ASN A 153 9.65 0.98 -13.10
CA ASN A 153 9.17 0.81 -14.47
C ASN A 153 7.65 0.71 -14.59
N GLN A 154 6.95 0.62 -13.46
CA GLN A 154 5.48 0.60 -13.38
C GLN A 154 4.90 1.93 -12.89
N GLN A 155 5.72 2.97 -12.61
CA GLN A 155 5.25 4.27 -12.16
C GLN A 155 6.16 5.42 -12.62
N LEU A 156 7.41 5.49 -12.12
CA LEU A 156 8.32 6.62 -12.31
C LEU A 156 8.62 6.84 -13.80
N ILE A 157 9.08 5.80 -14.48
CA ILE A 157 9.46 5.86 -15.89
C ILE A 157 8.28 6.17 -16.79
N PRO A 158 7.14 5.46 -16.72
CA PRO A 158 5.98 5.76 -17.54
C PRO A 158 5.42 7.17 -17.32
N GLY A 159 5.42 7.69 -16.08
CA GLY A 159 5.02 9.06 -15.80
C GLY A 159 5.89 10.09 -16.50
N ALA A 160 7.22 9.92 -16.45
CA ALA A 160 8.16 10.79 -17.14
C ALA A 160 8.05 10.64 -18.67
N GLU A 161 7.93 9.41 -19.19
CA GLU A 161 7.73 9.16 -20.63
C GLU A 161 6.46 9.81 -21.16
N TYR A 162 5.37 9.77 -20.40
CA TYR A 162 4.13 10.45 -20.76
C TYR A 162 4.35 11.95 -20.94
N LEU A 163 5.00 12.63 -19.99
CA LEU A 163 5.29 14.07 -20.09
C LEU A 163 6.23 14.42 -21.26
N MET A 164 7.10 13.50 -21.65
CA MET A 164 7.98 13.65 -22.83
C MET A 164 7.23 13.43 -24.16
N SER A 165 6.11 12.73 -24.13
CA SER A 165 5.31 12.43 -25.32
C SER A 165 4.57 13.67 -25.82
N LYS A 166 4.12 13.63 -27.09
CA LYS A 166 3.30 14.69 -27.68
C LYS A 166 1.99 14.88 -26.91
N GLU A 167 1.36 13.79 -26.54
CA GLU A 167 0.10 13.75 -25.79
C GLU A 167 0.27 14.33 -24.38
N GLY A 168 1.42 14.13 -23.74
CA GLY A 168 1.76 14.64 -22.41
C GLY A 168 2.35 16.05 -22.39
N GLY A 169 2.50 16.70 -23.57
CA GLY A 169 2.97 18.10 -23.67
C GLY A 169 4.40 18.28 -24.17
N ALA A 170 5.12 17.21 -24.53
CA ALA A 170 6.47 17.21 -25.10
C ALA A 170 7.50 18.02 -24.27
N TYR A 171 7.41 17.90 -22.94
CA TYR A 171 8.27 18.62 -22.00
C TYR A 171 9.74 18.23 -22.19
N LYS A 172 10.65 19.22 -22.02
CA LYS A 172 12.10 19.07 -22.21
C LYS A 172 12.92 19.45 -21.00
N LYS A 173 12.31 20.09 -19.99
CA LYS A 173 12.94 20.51 -18.76
C LYS A 173 12.21 19.86 -17.57
N PHE A 174 12.94 19.27 -16.65
CA PHE A 174 12.39 18.46 -15.56
C PHE A 174 12.92 18.93 -14.21
N TYR A 175 12.02 19.33 -13.32
CA TYR A 175 12.35 19.66 -11.94
C TYR A 175 11.97 18.49 -11.04
N LEU A 176 12.96 17.77 -10.52
CA LEU A 176 12.80 16.63 -9.63
C LEU A 176 12.77 17.13 -8.21
N LEU A 177 11.62 17.05 -7.55
CA LEU A 177 11.42 17.51 -6.17
C LEU A 177 10.96 16.36 -5.28
N GLY A 178 11.67 16.10 -4.19
CA GLY A 178 11.34 14.99 -3.30
C GLY A 178 11.54 15.27 -1.83
N THR A 179 10.95 14.45 -0.99
CA THR A 179 11.28 14.38 0.44
C THR A 179 12.68 13.78 0.61
N ASP A 180 13.46 14.27 1.57
CA ASP A 180 14.86 13.85 1.75
C ASP A 180 14.99 12.51 2.50
N TYR A 181 14.76 11.41 1.78
CA TYR A 181 15.02 10.06 2.28
C TYR A 181 15.22 9.06 1.11
N VAL A 182 15.38 7.78 1.40
CA VAL A 182 15.82 6.77 0.42
C VAL A 182 14.94 6.67 -0.82
N PHE A 183 13.59 6.73 -0.70
CA PHE A 183 12.71 6.61 -1.88
C PHE A 183 12.92 7.77 -2.86
N PRO A 184 12.74 9.05 -2.51
CA PRO A 184 12.94 10.14 -3.46
C PRO A 184 14.36 10.24 -3.99
N ARG A 185 15.36 10.02 -3.13
CA ARG A 185 16.77 10.04 -3.56
C ARG A 185 17.07 9.00 -4.64
N THR A 186 16.61 7.77 -4.45
CA THR A 186 16.83 6.69 -5.43
C THR A 186 15.91 6.84 -6.64
N ALA A 187 14.64 7.23 -6.44
CA ALA A 187 13.70 7.51 -7.52
C ALA A 187 14.20 8.60 -8.46
N ASN A 188 14.69 9.72 -7.91
CA ASN A 188 15.23 10.82 -8.70
C ASN A 188 16.55 10.44 -9.40
N LYS A 189 17.41 9.62 -8.76
CA LYS A 189 18.59 9.04 -9.42
C LYS A 189 18.19 8.22 -10.66
N ILE A 190 17.14 7.38 -10.55
CA ILE A 190 16.62 6.58 -11.66
C ILE A 190 16.01 7.49 -12.74
N LEU A 191 15.16 8.45 -12.35
CA LEU A 191 14.56 9.41 -13.27
C LEU A 191 15.63 10.24 -14.01
N ARG A 192 16.63 10.76 -13.31
CA ARG A 192 17.73 11.49 -13.91
C ARG A 192 18.49 10.64 -14.91
N ALA A 193 18.85 9.40 -14.55
CA ALA A 193 19.53 8.48 -15.45
C ALA A 193 18.69 8.15 -16.70
N PHE A 194 17.39 7.94 -16.49
CA PHE A 194 16.42 7.73 -17.58
C PHE A 194 16.35 8.96 -18.51
N LEU A 195 16.17 10.17 -17.98
CA LEU A 195 16.09 11.41 -18.77
C LEU A 195 17.37 11.66 -19.58
N LEU A 196 18.54 11.48 -18.97
CA LEU A 196 19.82 11.58 -19.68
C LEU A 196 19.93 10.54 -20.80
N ALA A 197 19.52 9.29 -20.56
CA ALA A 197 19.51 8.23 -21.59
C ALA A 197 18.52 8.53 -22.73
N LYS A 198 17.49 9.33 -22.49
CA LYS A 198 16.55 9.84 -23.51
C LYS A 198 17.04 11.11 -24.22
N GLY A 199 18.24 11.60 -23.91
CA GLY A 199 18.86 12.77 -24.55
C GLY A 199 18.44 14.12 -23.95
N VAL A 200 17.83 14.15 -22.75
CA VAL A 200 17.56 15.40 -22.04
C VAL A 200 18.89 15.97 -21.53
N PRO A 201 19.24 17.23 -21.84
CA PRO A 201 20.48 17.85 -21.37
C PRO A 201 20.54 17.94 -19.84
N ALA A 202 21.74 17.78 -19.26
CA ALA A 202 21.91 17.76 -17.81
C ALA A 202 21.50 19.08 -17.12
N ASP A 203 21.64 20.21 -17.80
CA ASP A 203 21.23 21.56 -17.34
C ASP A 203 19.69 21.78 -17.42
N SER A 204 19.01 20.90 -18.14
CA SER A 204 17.56 20.86 -18.22
C SER A 204 16.92 19.94 -17.15
N ILE A 205 17.72 19.43 -16.19
CA ILE A 205 17.28 18.58 -15.09
C ILE A 205 17.70 19.23 -13.77
N ALA A 206 16.77 19.86 -13.07
CA ALA A 206 16.99 20.36 -11.71
C ALA A 206 16.57 19.31 -10.68
N GLU A 207 17.20 19.32 -9.50
CA GLU A 207 16.92 18.35 -8.44
C GLU A 207 17.01 19.02 -7.07
N GLU A 208 15.99 18.83 -6.22
CA GLU A 208 15.94 19.41 -4.88
C GLU A 208 15.17 18.52 -3.90
N TYR A 209 15.50 18.64 -2.60
CA TYR A 209 14.91 17.82 -1.54
C TYR A 209 14.52 18.66 -0.34
N THR A 210 13.45 18.22 0.34
CA THR A 210 12.97 18.82 1.59
C THR A 210 12.89 17.77 2.69
N PRO A 211 13.09 18.12 3.97
CA PRO A 211 12.87 17.17 5.05
C PRO A 211 11.41 16.72 5.12
N PHE A 212 11.14 15.64 5.84
CA PHE A 212 9.76 15.30 6.22
C PHE A 212 9.13 16.45 7.01
N ASN A 213 7.80 16.60 6.87
CA ASN A 213 7.03 17.65 7.53
C ASN A 213 7.48 19.10 7.16
N HIS A 214 8.06 19.26 5.97
CA HIS A 214 8.43 20.59 5.47
C HIS A 214 7.17 21.43 5.18
N GLN A 215 7.15 22.68 5.66
CA GLN A 215 5.96 23.54 5.55
C GLN A 215 6.19 24.81 4.73
N ASP A 216 7.45 25.28 4.55
CA ASP A 216 7.78 26.51 3.83
C ASP A 216 8.36 26.22 2.45
N TYR A 217 7.48 26.25 1.45
CA TYR A 217 7.85 26.02 0.05
C TYR A 217 8.12 27.30 -0.75
N GLN A 218 8.07 28.50 -0.15
CA GLN A 218 8.17 29.77 -0.87
C GLN A 218 9.42 29.85 -1.76
N THR A 219 10.59 29.54 -1.21
CA THR A 219 11.86 29.60 -1.95
C THR A 219 11.92 28.55 -3.07
N ILE A 220 11.48 27.31 -2.78
CA ILE A 220 11.52 26.19 -3.74
C ILE A 220 10.57 26.47 -4.91
N VAL A 221 9.34 26.88 -4.63
CA VAL A 221 8.37 27.23 -5.67
C VAL A 221 8.85 28.42 -6.51
N GLY A 222 9.52 29.40 -5.87
CA GLY A 222 10.19 30.49 -6.58
C GLY A 222 11.28 30.03 -7.55
N LYS A 223 12.06 28.99 -7.17
CA LYS A 223 13.04 28.36 -8.07
C LYS A 223 12.34 27.63 -9.22
N ILE A 224 11.28 26.86 -8.93
CA ILE A 224 10.48 26.17 -9.97
C ILE A 224 9.92 27.19 -10.96
N LYS A 225 9.38 28.30 -10.48
CA LYS A 225 8.85 29.38 -11.32
C LYS A 225 9.90 29.95 -12.28
N ARG A 226 11.10 30.21 -11.78
CA ARG A 226 12.22 30.65 -12.64
C ARG A 226 12.66 29.57 -13.63
N PHE A 227 12.76 28.34 -13.19
CA PHE A 227 13.11 27.20 -14.05
C PHE A 227 12.09 26.96 -15.16
N SER A 228 10.82 27.21 -14.89
CA SER A 228 9.71 27.06 -15.85
C SER A 228 9.52 28.29 -16.75
N SER A 229 10.22 29.40 -16.48
CA SER A 229 10.15 30.57 -17.33
C SER A 229 10.65 30.23 -18.75
N GLY A 230 9.86 30.57 -19.78
CA GLY A 230 10.14 30.20 -21.16
C GLY A 230 9.49 28.86 -21.60
N GLY A 231 8.71 28.21 -20.76
CA GLY A 231 7.91 27.03 -21.11
C GLY A 231 8.70 25.72 -21.14
N SER A 232 8.02 24.66 -21.58
CA SER A 232 8.55 23.28 -21.73
C SER A 232 9.12 22.65 -20.45
N ALA A 233 8.73 23.13 -19.25
CA ALA A 233 9.16 22.57 -17.98
C ALA A 233 8.02 21.92 -17.22
N CYS A 234 8.31 20.82 -16.53
CA CYS A 234 7.40 20.11 -15.65
C CYS A 234 8.08 19.74 -14.34
N VAL A 235 7.30 19.38 -13.33
CA VAL A 235 7.78 18.92 -12.03
C VAL A 235 7.49 17.42 -11.89
N LEU A 236 8.51 16.66 -11.52
CA LEU A 236 8.38 15.25 -11.11
C LEU A 236 8.44 15.22 -9.58
N SER A 237 7.28 15.01 -8.92
CA SER A 237 7.17 15.13 -7.47
C SER A 237 7.16 13.79 -6.78
N THR A 238 8.14 13.59 -5.89
CA THR A 238 8.26 12.48 -4.95
C THR A 238 8.15 12.96 -3.50
N ILE A 239 7.41 14.07 -3.26
CA ILE A 239 7.09 14.56 -1.90
C ILE A 239 6.09 13.59 -1.27
N ASN A 240 6.27 13.26 0.01
CA ASN A 240 5.42 12.33 0.75
C ASN A 240 4.76 13.00 1.97
N GLY A 241 3.62 12.44 2.35
CA GLY A 241 2.89 12.81 3.55
C GLY A 241 2.25 14.20 3.46
N ASP A 242 2.02 14.80 4.61
CA ASP A 242 1.35 16.08 4.78
C ASP A 242 2.08 17.29 4.17
N SER A 243 3.39 17.15 3.87
CA SER A 243 4.19 18.17 3.16
C SER A 243 3.65 18.49 1.75
N ASN A 244 2.85 17.61 1.16
CA ASN A 244 2.18 17.90 -0.11
C ASN A 244 1.19 19.07 0.00
N VAL A 245 0.50 19.21 1.13
CA VAL A 245 -0.52 20.27 1.33
C VAL A 245 0.07 21.67 1.15
N PRO A 246 1.11 22.08 1.92
CA PRO A 246 1.72 23.40 1.75
C PRO A 246 2.47 23.53 0.41
N PHE A 247 3.02 22.48 -0.17
CA PHE A 247 3.66 22.54 -1.48
C PHE A 247 2.69 22.96 -2.57
N TYR A 248 1.57 22.24 -2.72
CA TYR A 248 0.57 22.57 -3.74
C TYR A 248 -0.08 23.92 -3.50
N LYS A 249 -0.35 24.28 -2.23
CA LYS A 249 -0.88 25.58 -1.88
C LYS A 249 0.05 26.71 -2.33
N GLU A 250 1.34 26.60 -2.00
CA GLU A 250 2.32 27.62 -2.37
C GLU A 250 2.57 27.67 -3.89
N PHE A 251 2.54 26.52 -4.56
CA PHE A 251 2.63 26.41 -6.01
C PHE A 251 1.53 27.24 -6.68
N ALA A 252 0.31 27.09 -6.21
CA ALA A 252 -0.84 27.85 -6.67
C ALA A 252 -0.74 29.35 -6.30
N ASN A 253 -0.28 29.69 -5.09
CA ASN A 253 -0.14 31.07 -4.62
C ASN A 253 0.83 31.87 -5.50
N GLN A 254 1.90 31.26 -6.00
CA GLN A 254 2.85 31.90 -6.90
C GLN A 254 2.41 31.95 -8.37
N GLY A 255 1.18 31.51 -8.66
CA GLY A 255 0.59 31.56 -10.00
C GLY A 255 1.03 30.42 -10.92
N LEU A 256 1.63 29.35 -10.37
CA LEU A 256 1.90 28.14 -11.13
C LEU A 256 0.64 27.27 -11.23
N ARG A 257 0.44 26.66 -12.39
CA ARG A 257 -0.72 25.82 -12.72
C ARG A 257 -0.28 24.71 -13.67
N SER A 258 -1.14 23.75 -13.91
CA SER A 258 -0.91 22.65 -14.84
C SER A 258 -0.57 23.11 -16.26
N GLU A 259 -1.09 24.26 -16.71
CA GLU A 259 -0.87 24.80 -18.04
C GLU A 259 0.56 25.36 -18.23
N ASN A 260 1.21 25.80 -17.17
CA ASN A 260 2.52 26.45 -17.27
C ASN A 260 3.67 25.67 -16.61
N ALA A 261 3.36 24.80 -15.66
CA ALA A 261 4.31 23.93 -14.99
C ALA A 261 3.58 22.70 -14.40
N PRO A 262 3.16 21.71 -15.20
CA PRO A 262 2.45 20.56 -14.68
C PRO A 262 3.32 19.77 -13.70
N ILE A 263 2.66 19.24 -12.68
CA ILE A 263 3.25 18.30 -11.73
C ILE A 263 2.81 16.90 -12.14
N MET A 264 3.77 15.97 -12.24
CA MET A 264 3.53 14.53 -12.20
C MET A 264 3.84 14.05 -10.81
N ALA A 265 2.81 13.68 -10.04
CA ALA A 265 2.95 13.17 -8.68
C ALA A 265 3.16 11.65 -8.68
N TYR A 266 4.03 11.19 -7.78
CA TYR A 266 4.30 9.78 -7.55
C TYR A 266 3.91 9.31 -6.12
N SER A 267 3.33 10.23 -5.33
CA SER A 267 2.89 9.95 -3.95
C SER A 267 1.68 10.78 -3.53
N VAL A 268 0.87 11.22 -4.50
CA VAL A 268 -0.43 11.88 -4.27
C VAL A 268 -1.48 11.12 -5.05
N ALA A 269 -2.49 10.65 -4.34
CA ALA A 269 -3.65 9.96 -4.87
C ALA A 269 -4.94 10.55 -4.27
N GLU A 270 -6.07 9.88 -4.41
CA GLU A 270 -7.37 10.39 -3.98
C GLU A 270 -7.43 10.68 -2.48
N ASP A 271 -6.74 9.88 -1.63
CA ASP A 271 -6.82 10.08 -0.18
C ASP A 271 -6.05 11.33 0.28
N GLU A 272 -4.87 11.62 -0.29
CA GLU A 272 -4.14 12.86 -0.05
C GLU A 272 -4.91 14.08 -0.52
N LEU A 273 -5.58 14.01 -1.67
CA LEU A 273 -6.36 15.12 -2.24
C LEU A 273 -7.53 15.54 -1.34
N ARG A 274 -8.06 14.65 -0.50
CA ARG A 274 -9.11 15.00 0.47
C ARG A 274 -8.67 16.03 1.50
N GLY A 275 -7.38 16.16 1.74
CA GLY A 275 -6.79 17.15 2.65
C GLY A 275 -6.42 18.48 1.99
N MET A 276 -6.70 18.63 0.69
CA MET A 276 -6.24 19.79 -0.12
C MET A 276 -7.40 20.55 -0.76
N ASP A 277 -7.18 21.83 -1.06
CA ASP A 277 -8.04 22.58 -1.98
C ASP A 277 -7.70 22.18 -3.42
N THR A 278 -8.54 21.31 -3.99
CA THR A 278 -8.31 20.76 -5.32
C THR A 278 -8.60 21.74 -6.45
N SER A 279 -9.23 22.88 -6.18
CA SER A 279 -9.59 23.87 -7.23
C SER A 279 -8.37 24.40 -7.99
N ALA A 280 -7.24 24.54 -7.30
CA ALA A 280 -5.97 24.99 -7.88
C ALA A 280 -5.08 23.83 -8.41
N LEU A 281 -5.51 22.58 -8.23
CA LEU A 281 -4.75 21.38 -8.59
C LEU A 281 -5.26 20.73 -9.87
N VAL A 282 -6.38 21.19 -10.41
CA VAL A 282 -6.99 20.67 -11.64
C VAL A 282 -5.97 20.66 -12.78
N GLY A 283 -5.89 19.52 -13.49
CA GLY A 283 -4.99 19.36 -14.63
C GLY A 283 -3.57 18.88 -14.25
N HIS A 284 -3.15 18.91 -12.98
CA HIS A 284 -1.95 18.23 -12.58
C HIS A 284 -2.13 16.70 -12.64
N LEU A 285 -1.03 15.97 -12.75
CA LEU A 285 -1.04 14.56 -13.09
C LEU A 285 -0.51 13.70 -11.94
N ALA A 286 -0.92 12.44 -11.92
CA ALA A 286 -0.31 11.40 -11.11
C ALA A 286 -0.14 10.11 -11.91
N ALA A 287 0.89 9.33 -11.57
CA ALA A 287 1.14 8.02 -12.15
C ALA A 287 0.92 6.94 -11.09
N TRP A 288 -0.01 6.02 -11.36
CA TRP A 288 -0.38 4.93 -10.45
C TRP A 288 -0.76 3.66 -11.22
N ASN A 289 -1.09 2.59 -10.51
CA ASN A 289 -1.60 1.35 -11.11
C ASN A 289 -3.13 1.20 -10.93
N TYR A 290 -3.72 2.05 -10.10
CA TYR A 290 -5.15 2.13 -9.86
C TYR A 290 -5.54 3.56 -9.54
N PHE A 291 -6.76 3.94 -9.93
CA PHE A 291 -7.51 5.12 -9.47
C PHE A 291 -8.93 4.68 -9.14
N GLN A 292 -9.60 5.35 -8.20
CA GLN A 292 -10.99 5.06 -7.87
C GLN A 292 -11.91 5.12 -9.09
N SER A 293 -11.57 5.91 -10.07
CA SER A 293 -12.31 6.09 -11.33
C SER A 293 -12.19 4.92 -12.32
N VAL A 294 -11.44 3.86 -12.02
CA VAL A 294 -11.35 2.67 -12.89
C VAL A 294 -12.71 2.02 -13.09
N GLU A 295 -13.10 1.83 -14.36
CA GLU A 295 -14.42 1.31 -14.74
C GLU A 295 -14.44 -0.21 -14.88
N THR A 296 -14.30 -0.94 -13.76
CA THR A 296 -14.50 -2.38 -13.70
C THR A 296 -15.64 -2.74 -12.74
N ALA A 297 -16.26 -3.90 -12.96
CA ALA A 297 -17.30 -4.39 -12.04
C ALA A 297 -16.73 -4.66 -10.63
N ASN A 298 -15.48 -5.12 -10.54
CA ASN A 298 -14.80 -5.37 -9.27
C ASN A 298 -14.51 -4.07 -8.54
N ASN A 299 -14.08 -3.02 -9.25
CA ASN A 299 -13.85 -1.72 -8.65
C ASN A 299 -15.15 -1.12 -8.07
N LYS A 300 -16.25 -1.18 -8.81
CA LYS A 300 -17.55 -0.70 -8.31
C LYS A 300 -17.92 -1.37 -6.99
N LYS A 301 -17.73 -2.70 -6.90
CA LYS A 301 -17.98 -3.46 -5.66
C LYS A 301 -17.03 -3.06 -4.54
N PHE A 302 -15.73 -2.91 -4.83
CA PHE A 302 -14.71 -2.53 -3.85
C PHE A 302 -14.99 -1.15 -3.26
N VAL A 303 -15.23 -0.14 -4.09
CA VAL A 303 -15.54 1.23 -3.66
C VAL A 303 -16.82 1.25 -2.81
N GLN A 304 -17.88 0.54 -3.23
CA GLN A 304 -19.12 0.44 -2.46
C GLN A 304 -18.90 -0.24 -1.12
N ALA A 305 -18.14 -1.35 -1.09
CA ALA A 305 -17.83 -2.09 0.13
C ALA A 305 -17.01 -1.23 1.11
N PHE A 306 -15.99 -0.51 0.63
CA PHE A 306 -15.19 0.35 1.48
C PHE A 306 -16.02 1.51 2.06
N LYS A 307 -16.85 2.17 1.27
CA LYS A 307 -17.75 3.23 1.76
C LYS A 307 -18.76 2.72 2.79
N ALA A 308 -19.32 1.53 2.55
CA ALA A 308 -20.23 0.89 3.51
C ALA A 308 -19.50 0.52 4.81
N TYR A 309 -18.28 -0.04 4.70
CA TYR A 309 -17.44 -0.34 5.85
C TYR A 309 -17.08 0.93 6.63
N ALA A 310 -16.63 1.98 5.97
CA ALA A 310 -16.25 3.25 6.59
C ALA A 310 -17.43 3.87 7.37
N LYS A 311 -18.64 3.81 6.81
CA LYS A 311 -19.86 4.25 7.48
C LYS A 311 -20.20 3.38 8.69
N LYS A 312 -20.17 2.05 8.54
CA LYS A 312 -20.45 1.06 9.61
C LYS A 312 -19.46 1.18 10.76
N ALA A 313 -18.18 1.34 10.46
CA ALA A 313 -17.10 1.46 11.43
C ALA A 313 -16.94 2.88 12.02
N HIS A 314 -17.81 3.81 11.64
CA HIS A 314 -17.78 5.21 12.08
C HIS A 314 -16.42 5.90 11.79
N LEU A 315 -15.78 5.56 10.67
CA LEU A 315 -14.50 6.17 10.31
C LEU A 315 -14.69 7.67 9.98
N PRO A 316 -13.71 8.53 10.29
CA PRO A 316 -13.75 9.93 9.90
C PRO A 316 -14.01 10.09 8.39
N GLY A 317 -15.01 10.88 8.02
CA GLY A 317 -15.47 11.04 6.63
C GLY A 317 -16.51 10.03 6.18
N GLY A 318 -16.74 8.93 6.89
CA GLY A 318 -17.80 7.96 6.62
C GLY A 318 -17.82 7.48 5.17
N ASP A 319 -19.00 7.51 4.54
CA ASP A 319 -19.20 7.12 3.14
C ASP A 319 -18.63 8.11 2.09
N LYS A 320 -18.07 9.24 2.53
CA LYS A 320 -17.30 10.16 1.68
C LYS A 320 -15.83 9.75 1.51
N ARG A 321 -15.38 8.69 2.21
CA ARG A 321 -14.04 8.14 2.03
C ARG A 321 -13.84 7.66 0.60
N VAL A 322 -12.61 7.75 0.15
CA VAL A 322 -12.19 7.34 -1.21
C VAL A 322 -11.30 6.11 -1.13
N THR A 323 -11.04 5.51 -2.28
CA THR A 323 -10.05 4.44 -2.45
C THR A 323 -8.95 4.93 -3.39
N ASP A 324 -7.74 4.41 -3.20
CA ASP A 324 -6.56 4.75 -3.98
C ASP A 324 -5.69 3.51 -4.27
N ASP A 325 -4.57 3.71 -4.98
CA ASP A 325 -3.67 2.62 -5.39
C ASP A 325 -3.09 1.83 -4.21
N PRO A 326 -2.50 2.46 -3.16
CA PRO A 326 -2.00 1.71 -2.01
C PRO A 326 -3.08 0.93 -1.26
N MET A 327 -4.30 1.46 -1.21
CA MET A 327 -5.43 0.74 -0.61
C MET A 327 -5.82 -0.50 -1.44
N GLU A 328 -5.87 -0.39 -2.77
CA GLU A 328 -6.09 -1.54 -3.64
C GLU A 328 -5.01 -2.60 -3.44
N ALA A 329 -3.74 -2.17 -3.39
CA ALA A 329 -2.60 -3.05 -3.22
C ALA A 329 -2.60 -3.75 -1.85
N ALA A 330 -3.00 -3.06 -0.79
CA ALA A 330 -3.20 -3.64 0.54
C ALA A 330 -4.35 -4.64 0.54
N TYR A 331 -5.48 -4.30 -0.08
CA TYR A 331 -6.67 -5.14 -0.17
C TYR A 331 -6.36 -6.48 -0.86
N PHE A 332 -5.84 -6.45 -2.09
CA PHE A 332 -5.54 -7.70 -2.76
C PHE A 332 -4.37 -8.47 -2.12
N GLY A 333 -3.45 -7.78 -1.44
CA GLY A 333 -2.39 -8.42 -0.67
C GLY A 333 -2.94 -9.39 0.39
N VAL A 334 -4.01 -8.99 1.12
CA VAL A 334 -4.69 -9.87 2.10
C VAL A 334 -5.29 -11.10 1.42
N TYR A 335 -5.92 -10.92 0.25
CA TYR A 335 -6.51 -12.04 -0.49
C TYR A 335 -5.46 -12.97 -1.11
N ILE A 336 -4.35 -12.44 -1.63
CA ILE A 336 -3.21 -13.24 -2.12
C ILE A 336 -2.63 -14.09 -0.99
N TRP A 337 -2.43 -13.51 0.20
CA TRP A 337 -1.99 -14.27 1.37
C TRP A 337 -2.99 -15.37 1.73
N LYS A 338 -4.29 -15.05 1.78
CA LYS A 338 -5.35 -16.06 2.03
C LYS A 338 -5.27 -17.22 1.03
N GLN A 339 -5.21 -16.92 -0.27
CA GLN A 339 -5.09 -17.93 -1.32
C GLN A 339 -3.82 -18.78 -1.15
N ALA A 340 -2.71 -18.15 -0.76
CA ALA A 340 -1.44 -18.83 -0.52
C ALA A 340 -1.51 -19.81 0.66
N VAL A 341 -2.13 -19.39 1.78
CA VAL A 341 -2.38 -20.26 2.94
C VAL A 341 -3.25 -21.46 2.57
N GLU A 342 -4.34 -21.23 1.85
CA GLU A 342 -5.27 -22.28 1.41
C GLU A 342 -4.60 -23.25 0.44
N LYS A 343 -3.73 -22.78 -0.46
CA LYS A 343 -2.94 -23.61 -1.38
C LYS A 343 -1.85 -24.40 -0.65
N ALA A 344 -1.17 -23.76 0.30
CA ALA A 344 -0.10 -24.39 1.11
C ALA A 344 -0.65 -25.34 2.18
N LYS A 345 -1.93 -25.23 2.57
CA LYS A 345 -2.57 -25.98 3.67
C LYS A 345 -1.91 -25.76 5.03
N THR A 346 -1.24 -24.64 5.22
CA THR A 346 -0.57 -24.24 6.45
C THR A 346 -0.47 -22.71 6.55
N PHE A 347 -0.19 -22.21 7.76
CA PHE A 347 0.14 -20.80 8.01
C PHE A 347 1.66 -20.55 8.09
N ASP A 348 2.49 -21.59 7.96
CA ASP A 348 3.94 -21.49 8.03
C ASP A 348 4.49 -20.66 6.87
N VAL A 349 5.45 -19.77 7.17
CA VAL A 349 5.94 -18.76 6.24
C VAL A 349 6.53 -19.35 4.97
N ASP A 350 7.37 -20.38 5.04
CA ASP A 350 8.07 -20.89 3.86
C ASP A 350 7.14 -21.56 2.83
N PRO A 351 6.20 -22.46 3.23
CA PRO A 351 5.20 -22.98 2.29
C PRO A 351 4.27 -21.90 1.74
N VAL A 352 3.84 -20.95 2.58
CA VAL A 352 2.99 -19.83 2.14
C VAL A 352 3.74 -18.96 1.14
N ARG A 353 5.00 -18.60 1.39
CA ARG A 353 5.84 -17.84 0.44
C ARG A 353 5.90 -18.52 -0.92
N LYS A 354 6.17 -19.82 -0.97
CA LYS A 354 6.20 -20.61 -2.22
C LYS A 354 4.85 -20.62 -2.92
N ALA A 355 3.76 -20.65 -2.16
CA ALA A 355 2.41 -20.69 -2.70
C ALA A 355 1.95 -19.35 -3.31
N VAL A 356 2.57 -18.21 -2.95
CA VAL A 356 2.26 -16.89 -3.51
C VAL A 356 2.68 -16.77 -4.98
N TYR A 357 3.78 -17.40 -5.37
CA TYR A 357 4.31 -17.27 -6.74
C TYR A 357 3.30 -17.67 -7.81
N GLY A 358 3.17 -16.82 -8.83
CA GLY A 358 2.28 -17.02 -9.97
C GLY A 358 0.78 -16.91 -9.67
N GLN A 359 0.40 -16.55 -8.44
CA GLN A 359 -1.01 -16.37 -8.12
C GLN A 359 -1.60 -15.17 -8.85
N THR A 360 -2.87 -15.29 -9.20
CA THR A 360 -3.67 -14.22 -9.78
C THR A 360 -4.81 -13.84 -8.84
N PHE A 361 -5.24 -12.59 -8.93
CA PHE A 361 -6.41 -12.08 -8.23
C PHE A 361 -7.19 -11.13 -9.13
N ALA A 362 -8.52 -11.23 -9.11
CA ALA A 362 -9.41 -10.30 -9.80
C ALA A 362 -9.56 -9.02 -8.97
N ALA A 363 -8.54 -8.17 -9.00
CA ALA A 363 -8.45 -6.94 -8.25
C ALA A 363 -9.40 -5.85 -8.80
N PRO A 364 -9.63 -4.75 -8.06
CA PRO A 364 -10.36 -3.58 -8.54
C PRO A 364 -9.84 -3.03 -9.88
N SER A 365 -8.55 -2.90 -10.07
CA SER A 365 -7.93 -2.43 -11.34
C SER A 365 -8.07 -3.41 -12.51
N GLY A 366 -8.46 -4.65 -12.24
CA GLY A 366 -8.46 -5.79 -13.16
C GLY A 366 -7.68 -6.97 -12.60
N THR A 367 -7.46 -8.00 -13.42
CA THR A 367 -6.66 -9.14 -12.97
C THR A 367 -5.21 -8.72 -12.77
N ILE A 368 -4.67 -8.96 -11.56
CA ILE A 368 -3.25 -8.83 -11.24
C ILE A 368 -2.61 -10.22 -11.15
N ARG A 369 -1.28 -10.28 -11.21
CA ARG A 369 -0.53 -11.53 -11.06
C ARG A 369 0.73 -11.30 -10.24
N MET A 370 0.98 -12.17 -9.26
CA MET A 370 2.25 -12.21 -8.56
C MET A 370 3.33 -12.79 -9.47
N HIS A 371 4.48 -12.15 -9.50
CA HIS A 371 5.61 -12.64 -10.30
C HIS A 371 6.11 -14.01 -9.78
N GLU A 372 6.57 -14.85 -10.70
CA GLU A 372 6.93 -16.24 -10.42
C GLU A 372 8.19 -16.39 -9.55
N VAL A 373 9.03 -15.34 -9.46
CA VAL A 373 10.32 -15.43 -8.76
C VAL A 373 10.76 -14.19 -7.99
N ASN A 374 10.26 -12.96 -8.32
CA ASN A 374 10.86 -11.73 -7.79
C ASN A 374 10.06 -11.03 -6.69
N HIS A 375 9.01 -11.66 -6.16
CA HIS A 375 8.16 -11.14 -5.07
C HIS A 375 7.33 -9.88 -5.40
N HIS A 376 7.22 -9.50 -6.66
CA HIS A 376 6.49 -8.31 -7.09
C HIS A 376 5.23 -8.67 -7.87
N THR A 377 4.44 -7.67 -8.21
CA THR A 377 3.13 -7.83 -8.83
C THR A 377 3.14 -7.25 -10.25
N TYR A 378 2.68 -8.01 -11.24
CA TYR A 378 2.33 -7.50 -12.56
C TYR A 378 1.09 -6.61 -12.43
N ARG A 379 1.18 -5.35 -12.85
CA ARG A 379 0.10 -4.37 -12.75
C ARG A 379 -0.02 -3.52 -14.01
N PRO A 380 -1.19 -2.95 -14.32
CA PRO A 380 -1.30 -1.92 -15.37
C PRO A 380 -0.62 -0.64 -14.89
N VAL A 381 -0.28 0.26 -15.80
CA VAL A 381 0.16 1.62 -15.48
C VAL A 381 -0.88 2.61 -16.00
N LEU A 382 -1.27 3.55 -15.16
CA LEU A 382 -2.26 4.58 -15.44
C LEU A 382 -1.66 5.96 -15.19
N ILE A 383 -2.01 6.91 -16.07
CA ILE A 383 -1.80 8.34 -15.82
C ILE A 383 -3.17 8.97 -15.61
N GLY A 384 -3.32 9.63 -14.47
CA GLY A 384 -4.53 10.33 -14.08
C GLY A 384 -4.33 11.83 -14.02
N GLU A 385 -5.33 12.58 -14.48
CA GLU A 385 -5.44 14.03 -14.36
C GLU A 385 -6.34 14.38 -13.19
N ILE A 386 -5.89 15.25 -12.30
CA ILE A 386 -6.65 15.68 -11.12
C ILE A 386 -7.88 16.50 -11.56
N LEU A 387 -9.04 16.10 -11.05
CA LEU A 387 -10.31 16.80 -11.24
C LEU A 387 -10.65 17.66 -10.01
N LYS A 388 -11.58 18.59 -10.19
CA LYS A 388 -12.02 19.53 -9.14
C LYS A 388 -12.61 18.84 -7.90
N ASP A 389 -13.18 17.67 -8.07
CA ASP A 389 -13.78 16.86 -6.97
C ASP A 389 -12.77 15.98 -6.23
N GLY A 390 -11.47 16.09 -6.54
CA GLY A 390 -10.41 15.28 -5.96
C GLY A 390 -10.33 13.85 -6.51
N GLN A 391 -11.02 13.57 -7.61
CA GLN A 391 -10.90 12.32 -8.36
C GLN A 391 -9.91 12.48 -9.50
N PHE A 392 -9.58 11.38 -10.17
CA PHE A 392 -8.72 11.38 -11.34
C PHE A 392 -9.47 10.96 -12.59
N LYS A 393 -9.27 11.71 -13.68
CA LYS A 393 -9.59 11.26 -15.03
C LYS A 393 -8.41 10.48 -15.59
N ILE A 394 -8.62 9.21 -15.89
CA ILE A 394 -7.57 8.39 -16.52
C ILE A 394 -7.39 8.85 -17.96
N ILE A 395 -6.22 9.38 -18.29
CA ILE A 395 -5.88 9.93 -19.60
C ILE A 395 -4.91 9.04 -20.38
N SER A 396 -4.22 8.11 -19.70
CA SER A 396 -3.38 7.10 -20.34
C SER A 396 -3.43 5.80 -19.55
N ARG A 397 -3.34 4.67 -20.27
CA ARG A 397 -3.32 3.33 -19.69
C ARG A 397 -2.53 2.38 -20.56
N THR A 398 -1.72 1.51 -19.96
CA THR A 398 -1.06 0.41 -20.67
C THR A 398 -2.10 -0.61 -21.18
N LYS A 399 -1.80 -1.24 -22.32
CA LYS A 399 -2.69 -2.24 -22.94
C LYS A 399 -2.82 -3.54 -22.13
N GLY A 400 -1.92 -3.77 -21.18
CA GLY A 400 -1.90 -4.98 -20.35
C GLY A 400 -1.10 -4.76 -19.08
N LEU A 401 -0.83 -5.86 -18.39
CA LEU A 401 0.01 -5.86 -17.20
C LEU A 401 1.48 -5.62 -17.59
N VAL A 402 2.14 -4.76 -16.84
CA VAL A 402 3.58 -4.50 -16.95
C VAL A 402 4.31 -5.42 -15.99
N GLU A 403 5.35 -6.10 -16.49
CA GLU A 403 6.23 -6.91 -15.67
C GLU A 403 7.01 -6.02 -14.69
N PRO A 404 7.07 -6.38 -13.39
CA PRO A 404 7.83 -5.60 -12.43
C PRO A 404 9.33 -5.79 -12.60
N GLU A 405 10.06 -4.68 -12.76
CA GLU A 405 11.52 -4.64 -12.80
C GLU A 405 12.02 -3.94 -11.53
N PRO A 406 12.28 -4.67 -10.42
CA PRO A 406 12.70 -4.05 -9.16
C PRO A 406 14.09 -3.42 -9.23
N TRP A 407 14.95 -3.83 -10.16
CA TRP A 407 16.24 -3.20 -10.43
C TRP A 407 16.18 -2.45 -11.76
N SER A 408 16.36 -1.13 -11.69
CA SER A 408 16.26 -0.28 -12.87
C SER A 408 17.44 -0.52 -13.82
N LYS A 409 17.15 -0.76 -15.10
CA LYS A 409 18.17 -0.89 -16.15
C LYS A 409 19.01 0.38 -16.35
N TYR A 410 18.54 1.53 -15.88
CA TYR A 410 19.24 2.81 -16.01
C TYR A 410 20.30 3.04 -14.93
N THR A 411 20.17 2.38 -13.78
CA THR A 411 21.08 2.54 -12.63
C THR A 411 21.73 1.26 -12.18
N SER A 412 21.11 0.12 -12.45
CA SER A 412 21.55 -1.20 -11.97
C SER A 412 21.21 -2.30 -12.97
N PRO A 413 21.73 -2.22 -14.24
CA PRO A 413 21.33 -3.11 -15.32
C PRO A 413 21.68 -4.59 -15.08
N ASP A 414 22.71 -4.85 -14.27
CA ASP A 414 23.22 -6.20 -13.98
C ASP A 414 22.58 -6.87 -12.76
N LYS A 415 21.59 -6.21 -12.13
CA LYS A 415 20.94 -6.70 -10.90
C LYS A 415 19.52 -7.18 -11.17
N GLY A 416 19.05 -8.09 -10.32
CA GLY A 416 17.69 -8.62 -10.33
C GLY A 416 17.38 -9.39 -9.05
N CYS A 417 16.15 -9.90 -8.93
CA CYS A 417 15.70 -10.72 -7.81
C CYS A 417 15.26 -12.09 -8.32
N ASP A 418 15.78 -13.15 -7.74
CA ASP A 418 15.35 -14.53 -7.98
C ASP A 418 15.54 -15.37 -6.72
N TRP A 419 14.53 -15.34 -5.85
CA TRP A 419 14.54 -16.06 -4.58
C TRP A 419 14.36 -17.58 -4.72
N VAL A 420 13.87 -18.02 -5.86
CA VAL A 420 13.72 -19.46 -6.15
C VAL A 420 15.09 -20.06 -6.47
N LYS A 421 15.88 -19.34 -7.27
CA LYS A 421 17.16 -19.83 -7.79
C LYS A 421 18.36 -19.42 -6.94
N TYR A 422 18.38 -18.21 -6.41
CA TYR A 422 19.58 -17.62 -5.81
C TYR A 422 19.42 -17.23 -4.33
N GLN A 423 18.23 -17.30 -3.77
CA GLN A 423 17.94 -16.93 -2.38
C GLN A 423 18.44 -15.53 -1.97
N GLY A 424 18.53 -14.59 -2.90
CA GLY A 424 19.06 -13.27 -2.65
C GLY A 424 19.06 -12.36 -3.86
N THR A 425 19.83 -11.29 -3.79
CA THR A 425 20.01 -10.39 -4.91
C THR A 425 20.64 -11.16 -6.07
N TYR A 426 19.95 -11.10 -7.18
CA TYR A 426 20.35 -11.78 -8.41
C TYR A 426 21.06 -10.79 -9.33
N GLN A 427 22.23 -11.18 -9.86
CA GLN A 427 22.86 -10.47 -10.96
C GLN A 427 22.33 -11.04 -12.28
N LYS A 428 21.76 -10.20 -13.13
CA LYS A 428 21.43 -10.60 -14.49
C LYS A 428 22.69 -11.17 -15.15
N LYS A 429 22.59 -12.36 -15.68
CA LYS A 429 23.64 -12.84 -16.60
C LYS A 429 23.71 -11.87 -17.77
N ALA A 430 24.90 -11.39 -18.06
CA ALA A 430 25.22 -10.58 -19.23
C ALA A 430 24.83 -11.28 -20.52
#